data_2a4ffe41d14050c3af06d174b3d7a59b
#
_entry.id   2a4ffe41d14050c3af06d174b3d7a59b
#
_cell.length_a   1.000
_cell.length_b   1.000
_cell.length_c   1.000
_cell.angle_alpha   90.00
_cell.angle_beta   90.00
_cell.angle_gamma   90.00
#
_symmetry.space_group_name_H-M   'P 1'
#
loop_
_entity.id
_entity.type
_entity.pdbx_description
1 polymer ?
#
loop_
_entity_poly.entity_id
_entity_poly.type
_entity_poly.pdbx_seq_one_letter_code
_entity_poly.pdbx_strand_id
1 'polypeptide(L)'
;MLDYIPLTATAGRRLATAELRALATSRMEDLGYAYVGNEFSPANSGVRFDVVGVSKYTRQVRIYEIKSSRGDFLADDKWERYLPYCTHFAFVAPAGAIFRFELDRAVGLIEYGAPAFERMRRARRFGMTVLREDCLRATRPSRRIRDAVPDEQWIALLETIALGNRPGASDPSYEEGAGI
;
A
#
# COMPACT_ATOMS: atom_id res chain seq x y z
N MET A 1 -39.32 -12.33 11.24
CA MET A 1 -39.19 -11.75 9.92
C MET A 1 -38.06 -10.74 10.05
N LEU A 2 -36.87 -11.10 9.67
CA LEU A 2 -35.68 -10.22 9.78
C LEU A 2 -35.58 -9.49 8.46
N ASP A 3 -35.89 -8.20 8.48
CA ASP A 3 -35.74 -7.33 7.36
C ASP A 3 -34.27 -7.34 6.88
N TYR A 4 -34.07 -7.94 5.73
CA TYR A 4 -32.87 -7.82 4.94
C TYR A 4 -32.82 -6.37 4.45
N ILE A 5 -32.09 -5.53 5.14
CA ILE A 5 -31.71 -4.24 4.60
C ILE A 5 -30.70 -4.56 3.50
N PRO A 6 -31.08 -4.40 2.20
CA PRO A 6 -30.11 -4.53 1.15
C PRO A 6 -29.02 -3.53 1.46
N LEU A 7 -27.78 -3.98 1.47
CA LEU A 7 -26.60 -3.14 1.36
C LEU A 7 -26.71 -2.41 0.01
N THR A 8 -27.58 -1.40 -0.04
CA THR A 8 -27.52 -0.41 -1.09
C THR A 8 -26.19 0.27 -0.89
N ALA A 9 -25.28 -0.32 -1.53
CA ALA A 9 -24.14 0.24 -2.20
C ALA A 9 -24.04 1.77 -2.05
N THR A 10 -23.35 2.16 -0.98
CA THR A 10 -22.38 3.23 -1.14
C THR A 10 -21.16 2.64 -1.89
N ALA A 11 -21.43 1.57 -2.64
CA ALA A 11 -20.57 0.96 -3.62
C ALA A 11 -20.50 1.90 -4.82
N GLY A 12 -19.78 3.02 -4.71
CA GLY A 12 -19.74 3.90 -5.86
C GLY A 12 -18.82 5.08 -5.77
N ARG A 13 -18.43 5.53 -4.62
CA ARG A 13 -17.40 6.58 -4.59
C ARG A 13 -16.05 5.96 -4.93
N ARG A 14 -15.62 6.12 -6.17
CA ARG A 14 -14.24 5.92 -6.53
C ARG A 14 -13.40 6.92 -5.71
N LEU A 15 -12.59 6.41 -4.82
CA LEU A 15 -11.57 7.24 -4.19
C LEU A 15 -10.54 7.62 -5.25
N ALA A 16 -10.11 8.87 -5.21
CA ALA A 16 -8.93 9.28 -5.97
C ALA A 16 -7.69 8.54 -5.43
N THR A 17 -6.69 8.34 -6.28
CA THR A 17 -5.42 7.72 -5.90
C THR A 17 -4.81 8.36 -4.66
N ALA A 18 -4.91 9.68 -4.53
CA ALA A 18 -4.43 10.42 -3.36
C ALA A 18 -5.17 10.04 -2.07
N GLU A 19 -6.48 9.81 -2.12
CA GLU A 19 -7.27 9.38 -0.96
C GLU A 19 -6.92 7.95 -0.54
N LEU A 20 -6.75 7.04 -1.51
CA LEU A 20 -6.27 5.67 -1.24
C LEU A 20 -4.87 5.68 -0.62
N ARG A 21 -3.99 6.56 -1.11
CA ARG A 21 -2.64 6.74 -0.56
C ARG A 21 -2.69 7.23 0.88
N ALA A 22 -3.49 8.23 1.19
CA ALA A 22 -3.66 8.74 2.55
C ALA A 22 -4.13 7.65 3.52
N LEU A 23 -5.12 6.84 3.12
CA LEU A 23 -5.59 5.70 3.91
C LEU A 23 -4.51 4.63 4.09
N ALA A 24 -3.74 4.35 3.03
CA ALA A 24 -2.65 3.38 3.06
C ALA A 24 -1.51 3.86 3.98
N THR A 25 -1.19 5.15 3.97
CA THR A 25 -0.21 5.79 4.84
C THR A 25 -0.64 5.67 6.30
N SER A 26 -1.85 6.10 6.65
CA SER A 26 -2.38 5.98 8.02
C SER A 26 -2.38 4.53 8.50
N ARG A 27 -2.72 3.58 7.63
CA ARG A 27 -2.63 2.15 7.97
C ARG A 27 -1.19 1.71 8.23
N MET A 28 -0.21 2.22 7.51
CA MET A 28 1.20 1.91 7.71
C MET A 28 1.70 2.46 9.05
N GLU A 29 1.29 3.68 9.40
CA GLU A 29 1.56 4.31 10.69
C GLU A 29 0.96 3.50 11.85
N ASP A 30 -0.29 3.06 11.73
CA ASP A 30 -0.96 2.20 12.73
C ASP A 30 -0.25 0.86 12.95
N LEU A 31 0.51 0.38 11.97
CA LEU A 31 1.35 -0.82 12.10
C LEU A 31 2.65 -0.56 12.87
N GLY A 32 2.94 0.68 13.25
CA GLY A 32 4.08 1.05 14.09
C GLY A 32 5.43 1.07 13.38
N TYR A 33 5.46 1.32 12.06
CA TYR A 33 6.70 1.54 11.34
C TYR A 33 7.33 2.86 11.79
N ALA A 34 8.65 2.87 11.99
CA ALA A 34 9.38 4.04 12.48
C ALA A 34 9.51 5.15 11.43
N TYR A 35 9.51 4.77 10.18
CA TYR A 35 9.47 5.68 9.06
C TYR A 35 8.36 5.24 8.10
N VAL A 36 7.56 6.20 7.67
CA VAL A 36 6.55 6.01 6.62
C VAL A 36 6.75 7.09 5.55
N GLY A 37 6.96 6.67 4.32
CA GLY A 37 7.18 7.56 3.19
C GLY A 37 6.17 7.32 2.07
N ASN A 38 5.83 8.41 1.36
CA ASN A 38 4.99 8.40 0.17
C ASN A 38 5.80 8.76 -1.06
N GLU A 39 5.46 8.17 -2.21
CA GLU A 39 6.16 8.40 -3.48
C GLU A 39 7.69 8.29 -3.31
N PHE A 40 8.09 7.26 -2.59
CA PHE A 40 9.45 7.07 -2.12
C PHE A 40 10.32 6.42 -3.19
N SER A 41 11.41 7.10 -3.54
CA SER A 41 12.38 6.60 -4.52
C SER A 41 13.71 6.32 -3.84
N PRO A 42 14.11 5.04 -3.64
CA PRO A 42 15.42 4.73 -3.09
C PRO A 42 16.53 5.27 -3.99
N ALA A 43 17.63 5.71 -3.40
CA ALA A 43 18.77 6.27 -4.13
C ALA A 43 19.23 5.32 -5.24
N ASN A 44 19.46 5.86 -6.43
CA ASN A 44 19.97 5.15 -7.61
C ASN A 44 19.16 3.90 -8.04
N SER A 45 17.89 3.77 -7.62
CA SER A 45 17.11 2.57 -7.85
C SER A 45 16.29 2.55 -9.14
N GLY A 46 15.89 3.71 -9.64
CA GLY A 46 14.97 3.84 -10.77
C GLY A 46 13.56 3.28 -10.49
N VAL A 47 13.20 3.07 -9.21
CA VAL A 47 11.86 2.68 -8.77
C VAL A 47 11.26 3.72 -7.84
N ARG A 48 9.93 3.79 -7.78
CA ARG A 48 9.21 4.68 -6.87
C ARG A 48 8.03 3.93 -6.27
N PHE A 49 8.00 3.84 -4.94
CA PHE A 49 6.93 3.19 -4.18
C PHE A 49 5.84 4.18 -3.82
N ASP A 50 4.59 3.78 -3.91
CA ASP A 50 3.49 4.64 -3.48
C ASP A 50 3.51 4.90 -1.97
N VAL A 51 3.66 3.83 -1.16
CA VAL A 51 3.81 3.93 0.30
C VAL A 51 4.83 2.91 0.79
N VAL A 52 5.78 3.36 1.61
CA VAL A 52 6.77 2.49 2.24
C VAL A 52 6.79 2.68 3.75
N GLY A 53 6.89 1.59 4.48
CA GLY A 53 7.12 1.57 5.93
C GLY A 53 8.43 0.86 6.24
N VAL A 54 9.31 1.51 7.04
CA VAL A 54 10.60 0.98 7.44
C VAL A 54 10.64 0.78 8.96
N SER A 55 11.01 -0.41 9.40
CA SER A 55 11.11 -0.75 10.83
C SER A 55 12.39 -0.17 11.43
N LYS A 56 12.32 0.26 12.70
CA LYS A 56 13.45 0.85 13.43
C LYS A 56 14.57 -0.15 13.77
N TYR A 57 14.19 -1.37 14.14
CA TYR A 57 15.12 -2.33 14.75
C TYR A 57 15.40 -3.55 13.91
N THR A 58 14.62 -3.77 12.90
CA THR A 58 14.72 -4.92 12.01
C THR A 58 14.77 -4.39 10.59
N ARG A 59 15.52 -4.99 9.71
CA ARG A 59 15.51 -4.59 8.29
C ARG A 59 14.22 -4.99 7.59
N GLN A 60 13.10 -4.83 8.29
CA GLN A 60 11.78 -5.09 7.73
C GLN A 60 11.27 -3.84 7.03
N VAL A 61 10.92 -4.02 5.79
CA VAL A 61 10.34 -3.00 4.92
C VAL A 61 9.05 -3.53 4.35
N ARG A 62 8.01 -2.73 4.41
CA ARG A 62 6.72 -3.01 3.80
C ARG A 62 6.44 -1.99 2.71
N ILE A 63 6.03 -2.46 1.55
CA ILE A 63 5.62 -1.60 0.43
C ILE A 63 4.14 -1.84 0.15
N TYR A 64 3.41 -0.74 -0.05
CA TYR A 64 2.07 -0.73 -0.62
C TYR A 64 2.11 -0.05 -1.98
N GLU A 65 1.57 -0.72 -2.98
CA GLU A 65 1.36 -0.20 -4.33
C GLU A 65 -0.13 0.05 -4.54
N ILE A 66 -0.48 1.25 -4.97
CA ILE A 66 -1.87 1.69 -5.08
C ILE A 66 -2.35 1.50 -6.50
N LYS A 67 -3.48 0.83 -6.65
CA LYS A 67 -4.17 0.67 -7.93
C LYS A 67 -5.56 1.26 -7.84
N SER A 68 -5.82 2.28 -8.65
CA SER A 68 -7.10 2.99 -8.65
C SER A 68 -8.22 2.22 -9.34
N SER A 69 -7.87 1.26 -10.18
CA SER A 69 -8.82 0.51 -10.99
C SER A 69 -8.26 -0.83 -11.47
N ARG A 70 -9.14 -1.64 -12.05
CA ARG A 70 -8.77 -2.88 -12.76
C ARG A 70 -7.80 -2.64 -13.90
N GLY A 71 -8.06 -1.62 -14.72
CA GLY A 71 -7.18 -1.26 -15.85
C GLY A 71 -5.79 -0.83 -15.41
N ASP A 72 -5.72 -0.07 -14.32
CA ASP A 72 -4.47 0.38 -13.71
C ASP A 72 -3.62 -0.82 -13.22
N PHE A 73 -4.27 -1.81 -12.59
CA PHE A 73 -3.59 -3.04 -12.18
C PHE A 73 -3.06 -3.85 -13.37
N LEU A 74 -3.88 -4.03 -14.41
CA LEU A 74 -3.50 -4.83 -15.58
C LEU A 74 -2.41 -4.19 -16.44
N ALA A 75 -2.28 -2.86 -16.37
CA ALA A 75 -1.25 -2.10 -17.09
C ALA A 75 0.10 -2.06 -16.34
N ASP A 76 0.15 -2.55 -15.10
CA ASP A 76 1.39 -2.53 -14.30
C ASP A 76 2.24 -3.77 -14.57
N ASP A 77 3.38 -3.55 -15.19
CA ASP A 77 4.43 -4.54 -15.42
C ASP A 77 5.68 -4.33 -14.56
N LYS A 78 5.63 -3.42 -13.58
CA LYS A 78 6.83 -2.92 -12.87
C LYS A 78 6.89 -3.31 -11.40
N TRP A 79 5.79 -3.71 -10.78
CA TRP A 79 5.70 -3.94 -9.35
C TRP A 79 6.70 -5.00 -8.82
N GLU A 80 7.07 -5.99 -9.65
CA GLU A 80 8.06 -7.01 -9.28
C GLU A 80 9.44 -6.41 -8.99
N ARG A 81 9.76 -5.26 -9.58
CA ARG A 81 11.00 -4.52 -9.35
C ARG A 81 11.10 -3.95 -7.93
N TYR A 82 9.98 -3.89 -7.20
CA TYR A 82 9.92 -3.43 -5.82
C TYR A 82 10.28 -4.53 -4.82
N LEU A 83 10.12 -5.81 -5.20
CA LEU A 83 10.32 -6.93 -4.30
C LEU A 83 11.72 -7.00 -3.67
N PRO A 84 12.83 -6.65 -4.35
CA PRO A 84 14.15 -6.60 -3.72
C PRO A 84 14.23 -5.64 -2.53
N TYR A 85 13.41 -4.60 -2.50
CA TYR A 85 13.42 -3.55 -1.49
C TYR A 85 12.52 -3.82 -0.29
N CYS A 86 11.79 -4.92 -0.27
CA CYS A 86 10.83 -5.16 0.81
C CYS A 86 10.88 -6.58 1.38
N THR A 87 10.40 -6.70 2.60
CA THR A 87 10.11 -7.98 3.26
C THR A 87 8.64 -8.36 3.15
N HIS A 88 7.77 -7.38 2.90
CA HIS A 88 6.33 -7.57 2.68
C HIS A 88 5.84 -6.60 1.60
N PHE A 89 5.04 -7.12 0.71
CA PHE A 89 4.42 -6.34 -0.37
C PHE A 89 2.92 -6.56 -0.43
N ALA A 90 2.15 -5.51 -0.68
CA ALA A 90 0.72 -5.63 -0.93
C ALA A 90 0.23 -4.56 -1.91
N PHE A 91 -0.74 -4.92 -2.71
CA PHE A 91 -1.56 -3.94 -3.44
C PHE A 91 -2.63 -3.35 -2.54
N VAL A 92 -2.94 -2.09 -2.78
CA VAL A 92 -4.07 -1.36 -2.18
C VAL A 92 -4.98 -0.91 -3.32
N ALA A 93 -6.23 -1.37 -3.31
CA ALA A 93 -7.14 -1.13 -4.42
C ALA A 93 -8.61 -1.06 -3.95
N PRO A 94 -9.52 -0.51 -4.77
CA PRO A 94 -10.95 -0.69 -4.57
C PRO A 94 -11.32 -2.18 -4.60
N ALA A 95 -12.34 -2.57 -3.82
CA ALA A 95 -12.82 -3.94 -3.80
C ALA A 95 -13.21 -4.44 -5.19
N GLY A 96 -12.72 -5.61 -5.56
CA GLY A 96 -12.97 -6.22 -6.86
C GLY A 96 -12.11 -5.72 -8.02
N ALA A 97 -11.21 -4.76 -7.80
CA ALA A 97 -10.27 -4.32 -8.84
C ALA A 97 -9.17 -5.35 -9.11
N ILE A 98 -8.80 -6.13 -8.11
CA ILE A 98 -7.76 -7.17 -8.20
C ILE A 98 -8.34 -8.47 -7.66
N PHE A 99 -8.13 -9.57 -8.38
CA PHE A 99 -8.57 -10.89 -7.92
C PHE A 99 -7.42 -11.63 -7.25
N ARG A 100 -7.72 -12.31 -6.13
CA ARG A 100 -6.73 -13.01 -5.30
C ARG A 100 -5.94 -14.08 -6.04
N PHE A 101 -6.55 -14.71 -7.04
CA PHE A 101 -5.91 -15.77 -7.82
C PHE A 101 -4.89 -15.25 -8.84
N GLU A 102 -4.89 -13.95 -9.11
CA GLU A 102 -3.93 -13.28 -10.00
C GLU A 102 -2.62 -12.94 -9.30
N LEU A 103 -2.63 -12.95 -7.97
CA LEU A 103 -1.48 -12.55 -7.17
C LEU A 103 -0.64 -13.75 -6.77
N ASP A 104 0.68 -13.56 -6.76
CA ASP A 104 1.60 -14.52 -6.16
C ASP A 104 1.27 -14.75 -4.67
N ARG A 105 1.64 -15.91 -4.13
CA ARG A 105 1.31 -16.33 -2.76
C ARG A 105 1.82 -15.37 -1.68
N ALA A 106 2.93 -14.71 -1.93
CA ALA A 106 3.53 -13.78 -0.98
C ALA A 106 2.89 -12.38 -1.00
N VAL A 107 2.26 -12.01 -2.13
CA VAL A 107 1.67 -10.69 -2.35
C VAL A 107 0.36 -10.55 -1.58
N GLY A 108 0.25 -9.49 -0.79
CA GLY A 108 -0.98 -9.14 -0.08
C GLY A 108 -1.97 -8.35 -0.94
N LEU A 109 -3.22 -8.31 -0.48
CA LEU A 109 -4.26 -7.46 -1.04
C LEU A 109 -5.00 -6.75 0.08
N ILE A 110 -5.06 -5.43 -0.03
CA ILE A 110 -5.78 -4.54 0.88
C ILE A 110 -6.84 -3.83 0.05
N GLU A 111 -8.10 -4.01 0.39
CA GLU A 111 -9.18 -3.48 -0.39
C GLU A 111 -9.96 -2.40 0.37
N TYR A 112 -10.31 -1.33 -0.34
CA TYR A 112 -11.27 -0.33 0.10
C TYR A 112 -12.68 -0.77 -0.30
N GLY A 113 -13.64 -0.63 0.63
CA GLY A 113 -15.04 -1.02 0.38
C GLY A 113 -15.30 -2.54 0.41
N ALA A 114 -14.32 -3.36 0.83
CA ALA A 114 -14.53 -4.80 0.97
C ALA A 114 -15.51 -5.11 2.12
N PRO A 115 -16.48 -6.02 1.91
CA PRO A 115 -17.48 -6.33 2.91
C PRO A 115 -16.88 -6.91 4.21
N ALA A 116 -17.43 -6.48 5.35
CA ALA A 116 -16.93 -6.77 6.70
C ALA A 116 -17.46 -8.10 7.28
N PHE A 117 -17.27 -9.22 6.60
CA PHE A 117 -17.87 -10.49 7.02
C PHE A 117 -17.58 -10.91 8.47
N GLU A 118 -16.39 -10.71 9.01
CA GLU A 118 -16.08 -11.10 10.39
C GLU A 118 -16.58 -10.12 11.44
N ARG A 119 -16.62 -8.82 11.13
CA ARG A 119 -17.21 -7.83 12.04
C ARG A 119 -18.73 -8.00 12.17
N MET A 120 -19.41 -8.41 11.11
CA MET A 120 -20.83 -8.74 11.18
C MET A 120 -21.12 -9.90 12.16
N ARG A 121 -20.25 -10.90 12.24
CA ARG A 121 -20.39 -12.00 13.22
C ARG A 121 -20.18 -11.54 14.66
N ARG A 122 -19.20 -10.65 14.94
CA ARG A 122 -18.96 -10.09 16.27
C ARG A 122 -20.00 -9.06 16.66
N ALA A 123 -20.38 -8.16 15.75
CA ALA A 123 -21.40 -7.14 16.01
C ALA A 123 -22.76 -7.77 16.31
N ARG A 124 -23.16 -8.83 15.60
CA ARG A 124 -24.39 -9.60 15.92
C ARG A 124 -24.38 -10.19 17.32
N ARG A 125 -23.20 -10.58 17.84
CA ARG A 125 -23.07 -11.14 19.18
C ARG A 125 -23.19 -10.10 20.31
N PHE A 126 -22.90 -8.82 20.00
CA PHE A 126 -22.87 -7.71 20.97
C PHE A 126 -23.84 -6.57 20.64
N GLY A 127 -24.73 -6.74 19.67
CA GLY A 127 -25.76 -5.74 19.32
C GLY A 127 -25.22 -4.41 18.77
N MET A 128 -23.96 -4.37 18.33
CA MET A 128 -23.34 -3.15 17.78
C MET A 128 -23.10 -3.30 16.28
N THR A 129 -23.80 -2.48 15.50
CA THR A 129 -23.55 -2.36 14.06
C THR A 129 -22.71 -1.11 13.80
N VAL A 130 -21.40 -1.26 13.73
CA VAL A 130 -20.52 -0.21 13.23
C VAL A 130 -19.93 -0.69 11.92
N LEU A 131 -20.64 -0.42 10.83
CA LEU A 131 -20.10 -0.52 9.48
C LEU A 131 -19.34 0.77 9.18
N ARG A 132 -18.05 0.79 9.36
CA ARG A 132 -17.19 1.77 8.71
C ARG A 132 -16.95 1.28 7.29
N GLU A 133 -17.71 1.82 6.35
CA GLU A 133 -17.57 1.54 4.92
C GLU A 133 -16.28 2.16 4.35
N ASP A 134 -15.69 3.12 5.06
CA ASP A 134 -14.55 3.94 4.64
C ASP A 134 -13.19 3.42 5.12
N CYS A 135 -13.00 2.12 5.23
CA CYS A 135 -11.74 1.58 5.71
C CYS A 135 -11.06 0.62 4.74
N LEU A 136 -9.75 0.63 4.77
CA LEU A 136 -8.92 -0.37 4.12
C LEU A 136 -8.98 -1.70 4.91
N ARG A 137 -9.14 -2.78 4.21
CA ARG A 137 -9.14 -4.12 4.77
C ARG A 137 -8.15 -5.03 4.06
N ALA A 138 -7.30 -5.69 4.83
CA ALA A 138 -6.49 -6.78 4.30
C ALA A 138 -7.39 -8.00 4.02
N THR A 139 -7.77 -8.18 2.77
CA THR A 139 -8.57 -9.32 2.30
C THR A 139 -7.66 -10.52 2.02
N ARG A 140 -6.39 -10.26 1.73
CA ARG A 140 -5.32 -11.24 1.65
C ARG A 140 -4.09 -10.68 2.36
N PRO A 141 -3.68 -11.25 3.52
CA PRO A 141 -2.46 -10.83 4.19
C PRO A 141 -1.23 -11.07 3.32
N SER A 142 -0.31 -10.10 3.29
CA SER A 142 1.02 -10.32 2.70
C SER A 142 1.80 -11.31 3.56
N ARG A 143 2.49 -12.24 2.90
CA ARG A 143 3.45 -13.12 3.57
C ARG A 143 4.83 -12.50 3.54
N ARG A 144 5.69 -12.96 4.42
CA ARG A 144 7.08 -12.57 4.40
C ARG A 144 7.75 -13.12 3.14
N ILE A 145 8.36 -12.24 2.36
CA ILE A 145 9.11 -12.57 1.13
C ILE A 145 10.52 -12.99 1.51
N ARG A 146 11.11 -12.29 2.50
CA ARG A 146 12.46 -12.54 3.05
C ARG A 146 12.55 -12.04 4.49
N ASP A 147 13.56 -12.46 5.22
CA ASP A 147 13.74 -12.08 6.62
C ASP A 147 14.22 -10.62 6.77
N ALA A 148 15.09 -10.17 5.89
CA ALA A 148 15.60 -8.80 5.86
C ALA A 148 15.86 -8.33 4.42
N VAL A 149 15.79 -7.03 4.21
CA VAL A 149 16.17 -6.40 2.94
C VAL A 149 17.69 -6.54 2.76
N PRO A 150 18.20 -6.92 1.57
CA PRO A 150 19.62 -7.04 1.29
C PRO A 150 20.37 -5.72 1.50
N ASP A 151 21.69 -5.79 1.76
CA ASP A 151 22.49 -4.63 2.18
C ASP A 151 22.45 -3.47 1.19
N GLU A 152 22.59 -3.75 -0.09
CA GLU A 152 22.57 -2.72 -1.14
C GLU A 152 21.25 -1.93 -1.13
N GLN A 153 20.12 -2.63 -1.16
CA GLN A 153 18.79 -2.01 -1.13
C GLN A 153 18.52 -1.32 0.20
N TRP A 154 19.02 -1.89 1.30
CA TRP A 154 18.91 -1.28 2.63
C TRP A 154 19.65 0.04 2.72
N ILE A 155 20.88 0.12 2.18
CA ILE A 155 21.67 1.36 2.13
C ILE A 155 20.93 2.41 1.29
N ALA A 156 20.44 2.05 0.10
CA ALA A 156 19.69 2.97 -0.75
C ALA A 156 18.45 3.55 -0.07
N LEU A 157 17.72 2.72 0.71
CA LEU A 157 16.58 3.18 1.51
C LEU A 157 17.04 4.18 2.60
N LEU A 158 18.09 3.86 3.35
CA LEU A 158 18.58 4.72 4.43
C LEU A 158 19.14 6.05 3.92
N GLU A 159 19.85 6.05 2.80
CA GLU A 159 20.35 7.27 2.16
C GLU A 159 19.18 8.20 1.80
N THR A 160 18.12 7.66 1.19
CA THR A 160 16.94 8.44 0.84
C THR A 160 16.24 8.99 2.08
N ILE A 161 16.11 8.20 3.15
CA ILE A 161 15.52 8.65 4.42
C ILE A 161 16.35 9.78 5.03
N ALA A 162 17.67 9.63 5.05
CA ALA A 162 18.60 10.62 5.60
C ALA A 162 18.58 11.94 4.82
N LEU A 163 18.43 11.88 3.50
CA LEU A 163 18.35 13.04 2.62
C LEU A 163 16.94 13.68 2.56
N GLY A 164 15.95 13.08 3.23
CA GLY A 164 14.60 13.63 3.34
C GLY A 164 13.70 13.34 2.14
N ASN A 165 13.85 12.17 1.52
CA ASN A 165 12.97 11.69 0.42
C ASN A 165 12.51 12.81 -0.53
N ARG A 166 13.43 13.39 -1.29
CA ARG A 166 13.09 14.44 -2.26
C ARG A 166 12.58 13.77 -3.55
N PRO A 167 11.28 13.82 -3.85
CA PRO A 167 10.78 13.34 -5.14
C PRO A 167 11.41 14.20 -6.25
N GLY A 168 12.13 13.57 -7.16
CA GLY A 168 12.74 14.23 -8.32
C GLY A 168 14.26 14.37 -8.31
N ALA A 169 14.99 13.93 -7.27
CA ALA A 169 16.45 14.02 -7.23
C ALA A 169 17.20 13.03 -8.16
N SER A 170 16.49 12.25 -8.94
CA SER A 170 17.09 11.27 -9.88
C SER A 170 16.86 11.58 -11.36
N ASP A 171 16.43 12.80 -11.71
CA ASP A 171 16.38 13.24 -13.11
C ASP A 171 17.57 14.17 -13.39
N PRO A 172 18.64 13.69 -14.06
CA PRO A 172 19.78 14.51 -14.40
C PRO A 172 19.46 15.61 -15.45
N SER A 173 18.21 15.73 -15.90
CA SER A 173 17.79 16.74 -16.89
C SER A 173 17.40 18.09 -16.28
N TYR A 174 17.47 18.26 -14.93
CA TYR A 174 17.06 19.51 -14.26
C TYR A 174 18.22 20.43 -13.85
N GLU A 175 19.48 20.13 -14.20
CA GLU A 175 20.62 21.01 -13.93
C GLU A 175 21.09 21.82 -15.16
N GLU A 176 20.19 22.44 -15.92
CA GLU A 176 20.57 23.52 -16.84
C GLU A 176 19.48 24.60 -16.90
N GLY A 177 19.57 25.58 -16.00
CA GLY A 177 18.66 26.72 -16.09
C GLY A 177 18.72 27.74 -14.94
N ALA A 178 19.84 27.82 -14.23
CA ALA A 178 20.06 28.93 -13.29
C ALA A 178 21.44 29.57 -13.54
N GLY A 179 21.56 30.25 -14.63
CA GLY A 179 22.73 31.08 -14.95
C GLY A 179 22.34 32.23 -15.85
N ILE A 180 22.38 33.39 -15.30
CA ILE A 180 22.46 34.78 -15.73
C ILE A 180 21.27 35.60 -15.24
#